data_97af4ce358bc3595351fd30b3ae7ad26
#
_entry.id   97af4ce358bc3595351fd30b3ae7ad26
#
_cell.length_a   1.000
_cell.length_b   1.000
_cell.length_c   1.000
_cell.angle_alpha   90.00
_cell.angle_beta   90.00
_cell.angle_gamma   90.00
#
_symmetry.space_group_name_H-M   'P 1'
#
loop_
_entity.id
_entity.type
_entity.pdbx_description
1 polymer ?
#
loop_
_entity_poly.entity_id
_entity_poly.type
_entity_poly.pdbx_seq_one_letter_code
_entity_poly.pdbx_strand_id
1 'polypeptide(L)'
;ARVYAFDVRPEVAEQIESMGAEFVYLDFEEQTRDGAETGGYAAPSSPEFREAQLKKFRELAPDMDVVITTALIPGRDAPVLWTRDMVEAMKPGSVIVDLAAEKGGNCELTVADERIVTENGVVIIGYTDFASRMATQSSELYGNNIRHFMTDLTPGKDGVVVHNMEDDVIRGATVVHDHDITYPPPKPKVAAIAVQKPKEKKKELTPE
;
A
#
# COMPACT_ATOMS: atom_id res chain seq x y z
N ALA A 1 17.44 -7.25 -10.58
CA ALA A 1 16.09 -7.15 -11.17
C ALA A 1 15.82 -5.70 -11.55
N ARG A 2 15.09 -5.48 -12.64
CA ARG A 2 14.51 -4.17 -12.96
C ARG A 2 13.14 -4.11 -12.29
N VAL A 3 12.91 -3.09 -11.48
CA VAL A 3 11.69 -2.97 -10.67
C VAL A 3 10.88 -1.79 -11.18
N TYR A 4 9.62 -2.05 -11.50
CA TYR A 4 8.60 -1.04 -11.79
C TYR A 4 7.64 -0.96 -10.61
N ALA A 5 7.23 0.22 -10.22
CA ALA A 5 6.25 0.39 -9.16
C ALA A 5 5.20 1.42 -9.55
N PHE A 6 3.98 1.18 -9.10
CA PHE A 6 2.84 2.04 -9.31
C PHE A 6 2.14 2.33 -7.99
N ASP A 7 1.76 3.56 -7.76
CA ASP A 7 0.84 3.99 -6.71
C ASP A 7 -0.08 5.07 -7.29
N VAL A 8 -1.31 5.14 -6.82
CA VAL A 8 -2.27 6.18 -7.25
C VAL A 8 -1.94 7.56 -6.66
N ARG A 9 -1.04 7.61 -5.67
CA ARG A 9 -0.57 8.84 -5.03
C ARG A 9 0.71 9.32 -5.71
N PRO A 10 0.68 10.44 -6.41
CA PRO A 10 1.85 10.93 -7.17
C PRO A 10 3.04 11.33 -6.25
N GLU A 11 2.76 11.70 -5.00
CA GLU A 11 3.78 12.10 -4.02
C GLU A 11 4.72 10.96 -3.60
N VAL A 12 4.37 9.70 -3.87
CA VAL A 12 5.26 8.56 -3.57
C VAL A 12 6.25 8.26 -4.69
N ALA A 13 6.12 8.89 -5.86
CA ALA A 13 6.99 8.65 -7.00
C ALA A 13 8.47 8.88 -6.66
N GLU A 14 8.79 10.02 -6.04
CA GLU A 14 10.17 10.34 -5.62
C GLU A 14 10.72 9.32 -4.61
N GLN A 15 9.87 8.79 -3.73
CA GLN A 15 10.28 7.77 -2.76
C GLN A 15 10.60 6.46 -3.45
N ILE A 16 9.79 6.03 -4.42
CA ILE A 16 10.00 4.84 -5.22
C ILE A 16 11.30 4.96 -6.02
N GLU A 17 11.51 6.08 -6.69
CA GLU A 17 12.71 6.34 -7.49
C GLU A 17 13.98 6.41 -6.62
N SER A 18 13.88 6.95 -5.40
CA SER A 18 14.98 6.98 -4.44
C SER A 18 15.44 5.59 -4.00
N MET A 19 14.55 4.59 -4.09
CA MET A 19 14.86 3.18 -3.82
C MET A 19 15.42 2.44 -5.04
N GLY A 20 15.56 3.11 -6.19
CA GLY A 20 16.12 2.55 -7.41
C GLY A 20 15.10 1.81 -8.30
N ALA A 21 13.81 1.99 -8.05
CA ALA A 21 12.75 1.49 -8.93
C ALA A 21 12.30 2.57 -9.92
N GLU A 22 11.70 2.15 -11.03
CA GLU A 22 11.06 3.05 -11.98
C GLU A 22 9.59 3.25 -11.60
N PHE A 23 9.17 4.50 -11.42
CA PHE A 23 7.76 4.77 -11.20
C PHE A 23 6.98 4.70 -12.52
N VAL A 24 5.85 4.02 -12.51
CA VAL A 24 4.97 3.90 -13.69
C VAL A 24 4.03 5.09 -13.72
N TYR A 25 4.36 6.06 -14.56
CA TYR A 25 3.50 7.21 -14.81
C TYR A 25 2.37 6.85 -15.78
N LEU A 26 1.17 7.38 -15.51
CA LEU A 26 0.04 7.31 -16.43
C LEU A 26 0.01 8.54 -17.32
N ASP A 27 -0.36 8.37 -18.58
CA ASP A 27 -0.66 9.48 -19.51
C ASP A 27 -2.06 10.04 -19.20
N PHE A 28 -2.22 10.57 -17.97
CA PHE A 28 -3.48 11.07 -17.45
C PHE A 28 -3.24 12.22 -16.49
N GLU A 29 -3.75 13.41 -16.81
CA GLU A 29 -3.72 14.57 -15.92
C GLU A 29 -4.97 14.56 -15.02
N GLU A 30 -4.90 13.93 -13.88
CA GLU A 30 -5.91 14.07 -12.86
C GLU A 30 -5.59 15.29 -11.98
N GLN A 31 -6.58 16.16 -11.75
CA GLN A 31 -6.44 17.21 -10.74
C GLN A 31 -6.16 16.53 -9.39
N THR A 32 -5.01 16.82 -8.82
CA THR A 32 -4.50 16.27 -7.56
C THR A 32 -5.57 16.27 -6.48
N ARG A 33 -6.10 15.09 -6.17
CA ARG A 33 -6.89 14.89 -4.95
C ARG A 33 -5.93 14.63 -3.81
N ASP A 34 -5.91 15.55 -2.86
CA ASP A 34 -5.06 15.50 -1.69
C ASP A 34 -5.39 14.21 -0.89
N GLY A 35 -4.44 13.28 -0.78
CA GLY A 35 -4.58 12.04 0.00
C GLY A 35 -4.77 12.27 1.51
N ALA A 36 -4.64 13.52 1.97
CA ALA A 36 -4.88 13.91 3.36
C ALA A 36 -6.32 13.66 3.84
N GLU A 37 -7.31 13.67 2.93
CA GLU A 37 -8.71 13.45 3.30
C GLU A 37 -9.07 11.98 3.57
N THR A 38 -8.23 11.02 3.14
CA THR A 38 -8.52 9.57 3.20
C THR A 38 -7.69 8.81 4.23
N GLY A 39 -6.97 9.52 5.14
CA GLY A 39 -6.13 8.88 6.16
C GLY A 39 -4.95 8.08 5.58
N GLY A 40 -4.43 8.48 4.42
CA GLY A 40 -3.31 7.81 3.74
C GLY A 40 -3.73 6.67 2.81
N TYR A 41 -5.02 6.37 2.68
CA TYR A 41 -5.54 5.43 1.69
C TYR A 41 -5.91 6.16 0.39
N ALA A 42 -5.77 5.46 -0.73
CA ALA A 42 -6.15 5.99 -2.03
C ALA A 42 -7.67 6.28 -2.07
N ALA A 43 -8.04 7.48 -2.53
CA ALA A 43 -9.42 7.77 -2.85
C ALA A 43 -9.91 6.90 -4.03
N PRO A 44 -11.22 6.62 -4.17
CA PRO A 44 -11.72 5.94 -5.36
C PRO A 44 -11.34 6.71 -6.61
N SER A 45 -10.63 6.04 -7.53
CA SER A 45 -10.20 6.61 -8.81
C SER A 45 -11.39 6.88 -9.73
N SER A 46 -11.29 7.90 -10.58
CA SER A 46 -12.30 8.12 -11.62
C SER A 46 -12.31 6.96 -12.64
N PRO A 47 -13.42 6.73 -13.36
CA PRO A 47 -13.48 5.71 -14.40
C PRO A 47 -12.39 5.90 -15.47
N GLU A 48 -12.12 7.17 -15.86
CA GLU A 48 -11.12 7.54 -16.85
C GLU A 48 -9.70 7.23 -16.35
N PHE A 49 -9.39 7.54 -15.08
CA PHE A 49 -8.12 7.19 -14.46
C PHE A 49 -7.93 5.66 -14.45
N ARG A 50 -8.98 4.92 -14.09
CA ARG A 50 -8.93 3.46 -14.08
C ARG A 50 -8.68 2.89 -15.48
N GLU A 51 -9.28 3.47 -16.51
CA GLU A 51 -9.06 3.05 -17.90
C GLU A 51 -7.60 3.30 -18.32
N ALA A 52 -7.06 4.48 -18.02
CA ALA A 52 -5.66 4.82 -18.29
C ALA A 52 -4.69 3.87 -17.55
N GLN A 53 -4.98 3.56 -16.29
CA GLN A 53 -4.22 2.61 -15.47
C GLN A 53 -4.22 1.21 -16.09
N LEU A 54 -5.38 0.66 -16.41
CA LEU A 54 -5.50 -0.67 -17.03
C LEU A 54 -4.83 -0.72 -18.39
N LYS A 55 -4.93 0.34 -19.20
CA LYS A 55 -4.22 0.46 -20.47
C LYS A 55 -2.71 0.37 -20.27
N LYS A 56 -2.18 1.13 -19.31
CA LYS A 56 -0.74 1.13 -19.01
C LYS A 56 -0.25 -0.24 -18.54
N PHE A 57 -1.02 -0.91 -17.69
CA PHE A 57 -0.68 -2.25 -17.21
C PHE A 57 -0.72 -3.30 -18.33
N ARG A 58 -1.65 -3.21 -19.29
CA ARG A 58 -1.66 -4.06 -20.49
C ARG A 58 -0.40 -3.89 -21.33
N GLU A 59 0.09 -2.66 -21.47
CA GLU A 59 1.34 -2.39 -22.20
C GLU A 59 2.55 -3.03 -21.52
N LEU A 60 2.56 -3.09 -20.19
CA LEU A 60 3.67 -3.64 -19.41
C LEU A 60 3.62 -5.17 -19.27
N ALA A 61 2.42 -5.76 -19.26
CA ALA A 61 2.22 -7.17 -18.92
C ALA A 61 3.12 -8.17 -19.67
N PRO A 62 3.37 -8.03 -20.99
CA PRO A 62 4.23 -8.97 -21.72
C PRO A 62 5.70 -8.99 -21.25
N ASP A 63 6.15 -7.93 -20.60
CA ASP A 63 7.54 -7.76 -20.14
C ASP A 63 7.74 -8.12 -18.67
N MET A 64 6.66 -8.34 -17.92
CA MET A 64 6.74 -8.64 -16.50
C MET A 64 7.00 -10.12 -16.25
N ASP A 65 8.03 -10.40 -15.44
CA ASP A 65 8.33 -11.75 -14.96
C ASP A 65 7.68 -12.02 -13.60
N VAL A 66 7.55 -10.99 -12.75
CA VAL A 66 6.91 -11.05 -11.44
C VAL A 66 6.01 -9.84 -11.24
N VAL A 67 4.77 -10.08 -10.84
CA VAL A 67 3.81 -9.04 -10.46
C VAL A 67 3.40 -9.25 -9.01
N ILE A 68 3.49 -8.20 -8.19
CA ILE A 68 3.06 -8.23 -6.79
C ILE A 68 1.97 -7.17 -6.63
N THR A 69 0.80 -7.57 -6.20
CA THR A 69 -0.35 -6.68 -6.02
C THR A 69 -0.72 -6.57 -4.55
N THR A 70 -0.96 -5.33 -4.09
CA THR A 70 -1.18 -5.01 -2.68
C THR A 70 -2.31 -4.01 -2.45
N ALA A 71 -3.11 -3.72 -3.47
CA ALA A 71 -4.13 -2.68 -3.38
C ALA A 71 -5.34 -3.17 -2.56
N LEU A 72 -5.51 -2.61 -1.37
CA LEU A 72 -6.62 -2.86 -0.48
C LEU A 72 -7.36 -1.56 -0.16
N ILE A 73 -8.69 -1.63 -0.13
CA ILE A 73 -9.55 -0.53 0.29
C ILE A 73 -10.28 -0.99 1.56
N PRO A 74 -10.11 -0.31 2.70
CA PRO A 74 -10.79 -0.71 3.92
C PRO A 74 -12.30 -0.81 3.76
N GLY A 75 -12.87 -1.97 4.17
CA GLY A 75 -14.32 -2.20 4.15
C GLY A 75 -14.94 -2.45 2.76
N ARG A 76 -14.11 -2.67 1.72
CA ARG A 76 -14.56 -2.97 0.35
C ARG A 76 -13.77 -4.11 -0.26
N ASP A 77 -14.27 -4.66 -1.35
CA ASP A 77 -13.54 -5.60 -2.17
C ASP A 77 -12.33 -4.91 -2.81
N ALA A 78 -11.27 -5.69 -3.04
CA ALA A 78 -10.07 -5.23 -3.69
C ALA A 78 -10.35 -4.84 -5.16
N PRO A 79 -9.76 -3.74 -5.65
CA PRO A 79 -9.91 -3.37 -7.05
C PRO A 79 -9.17 -4.38 -7.95
N VAL A 80 -9.80 -4.80 -9.04
CA VAL A 80 -9.12 -5.60 -10.06
C VAL A 80 -8.18 -4.69 -10.85
N LEU A 81 -6.88 -4.98 -10.78
CA LEU A 81 -5.80 -4.26 -11.45
C LEU A 81 -5.16 -5.07 -12.57
N TRP A 82 -5.16 -6.39 -12.45
CA TRP A 82 -4.54 -7.32 -13.38
C TRP A 82 -5.62 -8.23 -13.97
N THR A 83 -6.03 -7.93 -15.18
CA THR A 83 -7.12 -8.61 -15.86
C THR A 83 -6.66 -9.90 -16.56
N ARG A 84 -7.59 -10.77 -16.93
CA ARG A 84 -7.31 -12.04 -17.61
C ARG A 84 -6.43 -11.87 -18.85
N ASP A 85 -6.72 -10.89 -19.69
CA ASP A 85 -5.96 -10.59 -20.91
C ASP A 85 -4.50 -10.20 -20.61
N MET A 86 -4.25 -9.54 -19.48
CA MET A 86 -2.88 -9.22 -19.05
C MET A 86 -2.14 -10.50 -18.59
N VAL A 87 -2.82 -11.39 -17.86
CA VAL A 87 -2.24 -12.69 -17.48
C VAL A 87 -1.91 -13.52 -18.71
N GLU A 88 -2.80 -13.57 -19.69
CA GLU A 88 -2.61 -14.30 -20.94
C GLU A 88 -1.45 -13.72 -21.78
N ALA A 89 -1.16 -12.41 -21.64
CA ALA A 89 -0.05 -11.76 -22.32
C ALA A 89 1.31 -11.99 -21.65
N MET A 90 1.33 -12.45 -20.40
CA MET A 90 2.59 -12.74 -19.66
C MET A 90 3.29 -13.97 -20.19
N LYS A 91 4.60 -14.04 -20.01
CA LYS A 91 5.43 -15.18 -20.42
C LYS A 91 5.15 -16.41 -19.56
N PRO A 92 5.22 -17.62 -20.13
CA PRO A 92 5.18 -18.85 -19.35
C PRO A 92 6.27 -18.84 -18.25
N GLY A 93 5.91 -19.25 -17.03
CA GLY A 93 6.80 -19.24 -15.87
C GLY A 93 6.81 -17.93 -15.10
N SER A 94 6.12 -16.88 -15.59
CA SER A 94 5.91 -15.65 -14.81
C SER A 94 5.04 -15.92 -13.57
N VAL A 95 5.18 -15.08 -12.56
CA VAL A 95 4.51 -15.26 -11.26
C VAL A 95 3.73 -14.01 -10.87
N ILE A 96 2.50 -14.19 -10.43
CA ILE A 96 1.69 -13.15 -9.80
C ILE A 96 1.51 -13.52 -8.33
N VAL A 97 1.83 -12.59 -7.42
CA VAL A 97 1.58 -12.71 -5.99
C VAL A 97 0.53 -11.69 -5.61
N ASP A 98 -0.67 -12.15 -5.31
CA ASP A 98 -1.80 -11.29 -4.98
C ASP A 98 -2.03 -11.25 -3.47
N LEU A 99 -1.56 -10.19 -2.81
CA LEU A 99 -1.71 -10.00 -1.38
C LEU A 99 -3.12 -9.52 -0.98
N ALA A 100 -3.97 -9.21 -1.96
CA ALA A 100 -5.35 -8.78 -1.74
C ALA A 100 -6.36 -9.94 -1.88
N ALA A 101 -5.90 -11.19 -2.02
CA ALA A 101 -6.74 -12.37 -2.28
C ALA A 101 -7.89 -12.54 -1.28
N GLU A 102 -7.69 -12.22 0.01
CA GLU A 102 -8.73 -12.26 1.05
C GLU A 102 -9.93 -11.34 0.75
N LYS A 103 -9.70 -10.26 -0.01
CA LYS A 103 -10.72 -9.27 -0.41
C LYS A 103 -11.10 -9.36 -1.90
N GLY A 104 -11.05 -10.55 -2.45
CA GLY A 104 -11.41 -10.82 -3.84
C GLY A 104 -10.24 -10.78 -4.83
N GLY A 105 -9.09 -10.27 -4.40
CA GLY A 105 -7.87 -10.18 -5.22
C GLY A 105 -7.79 -8.98 -6.15
N ASN A 106 -6.56 -8.58 -6.47
CA ASN A 106 -6.27 -7.57 -7.49
C ASN A 106 -6.06 -8.18 -8.88
N CYS A 107 -5.83 -9.49 -8.97
CA CYS A 107 -5.77 -10.22 -10.22
C CYS A 107 -7.10 -10.97 -10.43
N GLU A 108 -7.68 -10.81 -11.61
CA GLU A 108 -8.98 -11.39 -11.96
C GLU A 108 -9.02 -12.92 -11.84
N LEU A 109 -7.87 -13.58 -12.03
CA LEU A 109 -7.76 -15.05 -11.96
C LEU A 109 -7.31 -15.54 -10.58
N THR A 110 -7.15 -14.69 -9.59
CA THR A 110 -6.78 -15.10 -8.24
C THR A 110 -7.86 -15.98 -7.62
N VAL A 111 -7.43 -17.10 -7.03
CA VAL A 111 -8.25 -17.95 -6.17
C VAL A 111 -7.70 -17.85 -4.76
N ALA A 112 -8.55 -17.45 -3.81
CA ALA A 112 -8.14 -17.29 -2.42
C ALA A 112 -7.66 -18.64 -1.85
N ASP A 113 -6.55 -18.59 -1.08
CA ASP A 113 -5.85 -19.70 -0.45
C ASP A 113 -5.21 -20.71 -1.41
N GLU A 114 -5.22 -20.45 -2.72
CA GLU A 114 -4.66 -21.35 -3.70
C GLU A 114 -3.42 -20.80 -4.42
N ARG A 115 -2.61 -21.73 -4.90
CA ARG A 115 -1.61 -21.52 -5.93
C ARG A 115 -2.09 -22.20 -7.20
N ILE A 116 -2.41 -21.45 -8.22
CA ILE A 116 -2.84 -21.97 -9.51
C ILE A 116 -1.80 -21.75 -10.58
N VAL A 117 -1.88 -22.53 -11.66
CA VAL A 117 -1.10 -22.35 -12.89
C VAL A 117 -2.08 -22.23 -14.04
N THR A 118 -2.00 -21.15 -14.78
CA THR A 118 -2.86 -20.88 -15.92
C THR A 118 -2.49 -21.74 -17.14
N GLU A 119 -3.34 -21.78 -18.16
CA GLU A 119 -3.08 -22.55 -19.38
C GLU A 119 -1.81 -22.11 -20.12
N ASN A 120 -1.50 -20.80 -20.09
CA ASN A 120 -0.26 -20.26 -20.65
C ASN A 120 0.96 -20.37 -19.71
N GLY A 121 0.83 -21.05 -18.56
CA GLY A 121 1.93 -21.35 -17.65
C GLY A 121 2.31 -20.25 -16.68
N VAL A 122 1.45 -19.25 -16.46
CA VAL A 122 1.64 -18.23 -15.41
C VAL A 122 1.20 -18.78 -14.07
N VAL A 123 2.01 -18.59 -13.04
CA VAL A 123 1.71 -18.99 -11.65
C VAL A 123 1.03 -17.86 -10.91
N ILE A 124 -0.12 -18.10 -10.31
CA ILE A 124 -0.82 -17.11 -9.47
C ILE A 124 -0.89 -17.64 -8.04
N ILE A 125 -0.43 -16.85 -7.10
CA ILE A 125 -0.38 -17.17 -5.67
C ILE A 125 -1.36 -16.24 -4.95
N GLY A 126 -2.46 -16.80 -4.47
CA GLY A 126 -3.54 -16.11 -3.76
C GLY A 126 -3.64 -16.50 -2.29
N TYR A 127 -2.53 -16.83 -1.62
CA TYR A 127 -2.58 -17.18 -0.20
C TYR A 127 -3.06 -16.01 0.66
N THR A 128 -3.90 -16.29 1.65
CA THR A 128 -4.41 -15.29 2.60
C THR A 128 -3.67 -15.31 3.94
N ASP A 129 -2.77 -16.28 4.14
CA ASP A 129 -2.07 -16.57 5.39
C ASP A 129 -0.55 -16.30 5.33
N PHE A 130 -0.09 -15.35 4.51
CA PHE A 130 1.34 -15.04 4.35
C PHE A 130 2.05 -14.76 5.68
N ALA A 131 1.39 -14.05 6.61
CA ALA A 131 1.96 -13.78 7.92
C ALA A 131 2.25 -15.06 8.71
N SER A 132 1.34 -16.05 8.66
CA SER A 132 1.50 -17.35 9.31
C SER A 132 2.59 -18.19 8.64
N ARG A 133 2.79 -18.05 7.33
CA ARG A 133 3.85 -18.73 6.57
C ARG A 133 5.24 -18.17 6.89
N MET A 134 5.31 -16.94 7.42
CA MET A 134 6.53 -16.25 7.84
C MET A 134 6.45 -15.91 9.34
N ALA A 135 6.05 -16.87 10.17
CA ALA A 135 5.62 -16.66 11.56
C ALA A 135 6.68 -15.93 12.40
N THR A 136 7.94 -16.29 12.32
CA THR A 136 9.02 -15.65 13.09
C THR A 136 9.12 -14.16 12.75
N GLN A 137 9.28 -13.81 11.48
CA GLN A 137 9.42 -12.41 11.07
C GLN A 137 8.15 -11.60 11.36
N SER A 138 6.98 -12.15 11.08
CA SER A 138 5.71 -11.48 11.35
C SER A 138 5.50 -11.21 12.83
N SER A 139 5.86 -12.18 13.69
CA SER A 139 5.79 -12.02 15.16
C SER A 139 6.76 -10.98 15.68
N GLU A 140 8.00 -10.92 15.15
CA GLU A 140 8.98 -9.91 15.51
C GLU A 140 8.51 -8.49 15.15
N LEU A 141 8.00 -8.32 13.92
CA LEU A 141 7.50 -7.02 13.45
C LEU A 141 6.28 -6.56 14.26
N TYR A 142 5.32 -7.46 14.49
CA TYR A 142 4.13 -7.16 15.29
C TYR A 142 4.49 -6.91 16.75
N GLY A 143 5.37 -7.73 17.33
CA GLY A 143 5.87 -7.56 18.71
C GLY A 143 6.57 -6.20 18.91
N ASN A 144 7.30 -5.71 17.91
CA ASN A 144 7.87 -4.36 17.94
C ASN A 144 6.77 -3.27 17.97
N ASN A 145 5.69 -3.41 17.21
CA ASN A 145 4.56 -2.47 17.26
C ASN A 145 3.93 -2.45 18.67
N ILE A 146 3.70 -3.62 19.26
CA ILE A 146 3.18 -3.73 20.64
C ILE A 146 4.14 -3.08 21.64
N ARG A 147 5.45 -3.31 21.50
CA ARG A 147 6.47 -2.69 22.36
C ARG A 147 6.44 -1.16 22.26
N HIS A 148 6.32 -0.60 21.07
CA HIS A 148 6.19 0.86 20.90
C HIS A 148 4.91 1.38 21.54
N PHE A 149 3.78 0.73 21.29
CA PHE A 149 2.50 1.09 21.91
C PHE A 149 2.56 1.08 23.45
N MET A 150 3.18 0.04 24.03
CA MET A 150 3.38 -0.04 25.48
C MET A 150 4.31 1.07 26.00
N THR A 151 5.30 1.48 25.22
CA THR A 151 6.19 2.61 25.57
C THR A 151 5.42 3.94 25.61
N ASP A 152 4.52 4.15 24.64
CA ASP A 152 3.69 5.35 24.60
C ASP A 152 2.67 5.38 25.75
N LEU A 153 2.15 4.21 26.15
CA LEU A 153 1.28 4.06 27.31
C LEU A 153 2.02 4.24 28.66
N THR A 154 3.34 4.06 28.71
CA THR A 154 4.14 4.17 29.93
C THR A 154 5.31 5.15 29.77
N PRO A 155 5.06 6.43 29.47
CA PRO A 155 6.09 7.42 29.13
C PRO A 155 7.06 7.67 30.29
N GLY A 156 6.63 7.53 31.55
CA GLY A 156 7.46 7.66 32.74
C GLY A 156 8.42 6.50 32.98
N LYS A 157 8.24 5.37 32.27
CA LYS A 157 9.01 4.12 32.48
C LYS A 157 8.99 3.59 33.92
N ASP A 158 7.95 3.92 34.66
CA ASP A 158 7.72 3.58 36.07
C ASP A 158 6.63 2.49 36.26
N GLY A 159 6.14 1.96 35.13
CA GLY A 159 5.05 0.98 35.13
C GLY A 159 3.65 1.57 35.28
N VAL A 160 3.54 2.90 35.38
CA VAL A 160 2.26 3.59 35.45
C VAL A 160 1.74 3.86 34.04
N VAL A 161 0.52 3.38 33.76
CA VAL A 161 -0.17 3.62 32.48
C VAL A 161 -0.71 5.04 32.45
N VAL A 162 -0.35 5.79 31.40
CA VAL A 162 -0.86 7.13 31.10
C VAL A 162 -1.72 7.05 29.85
N HIS A 163 -3.02 7.18 30.01
CA HIS A 163 -3.98 7.10 28.91
C HIS A 163 -4.15 8.48 28.25
N ASN A 164 -3.19 8.83 27.38
CA ASN A 164 -3.18 10.12 26.71
C ASN A 164 -4.07 10.13 25.46
N MET A 165 -5.30 10.61 25.57
CA MET A 165 -6.25 10.69 24.45
C MET A 165 -5.91 11.75 23.39
N GLU A 166 -4.89 12.59 23.61
CA GLU A 166 -4.37 13.52 22.60
C GLU A 166 -3.36 12.85 21.64
N ASP A 167 -2.82 11.70 22.04
CA ASP A 167 -1.99 10.86 21.17
C ASP A 167 -2.85 10.10 20.16
N ASP A 168 -2.51 10.20 18.88
CA ASP A 168 -3.30 9.60 17.79
C ASP A 168 -3.33 8.08 17.83
N VAL A 169 -2.26 7.44 18.30
CA VAL A 169 -2.14 5.98 18.39
C VAL A 169 -2.96 5.45 19.55
N ILE A 170 -2.80 6.05 20.74
CA ILE A 170 -3.56 5.67 21.95
C ILE A 170 -5.05 5.91 21.71
N ARG A 171 -5.42 7.09 21.20
CA ARG A 171 -6.81 7.42 20.87
C ARG A 171 -7.39 6.47 19.83
N GLY A 172 -6.63 6.16 18.79
CA GLY A 172 -7.03 5.24 17.71
C GLY A 172 -7.27 3.81 18.18
N ALA A 173 -6.52 3.36 19.19
CA ALA A 173 -6.64 2.03 19.78
C ALA A 173 -7.70 1.93 20.89
N THR A 174 -8.17 3.07 21.41
CA THR A 174 -9.13 3.10 22.52
C THR A 174 -10.56 2.97 22.03
N VAL A 175 -11.24 1.92 22.50
CA VAL A 175 -12.65 1.64 22.17
C VAL A 175 -13.61 2.21 23.20
N VAL A 176 -13.21 2.18 24.48
CA VAL A 176 -13.98 2.70 25.63
C VAL A 176 -13.04 3.49 26.53
N HIS A 177 -13.44 4.67 26.95
CA HIS A 177 -12.74 5.51 27.92
C HIS A 177 -13.73 6.22 28.84
N ASP A 178 -13.51 6.18 30.15
CA ASP A 178 -14.35 6.79 31.17
C ASP A 178 -15.86 6.47 31.01
N HIS A 179 -16.17 5.21 30.76
CA HIS A 179 -17.55 4.68 30.52
C HIS A 179 -18.18 5.08 29.17
N ASP A 180 -17.51 5.85 28.35
CA ASP A 180 -18.00 6.28 27.04
C ASP A 180 -17.37 5.44 25.92
N ILE A 181 -18.16 5.14 24.86
CA ILE A 181 -17.66 4.48 23.65
C ILE A 181 -16.95 5.53 22.79
N THR A 182 -15.65 5.33 22.55
CA THR A 182 -14.80 6.22 21.74
C THR A 182 -14.54 5.70 20.32
N TYR A 183 -15.15 4.58 19.95
CA TYR A 183 -15.06 4.01 18.60
C TYR A 183 -16.29 4.41 17.74
N PRO A 184 -16.12 4.73 16.45
CA PRO A 184 -14.85 4.75 15.71
C PRO A 184 -13.97 5.95 16.10
N PRO A 185 -12.62 5.80 16.00
CA PRO A 185 -11.72 6.89 16.35
C PRO A 185 -11.88 8.06 15.36
N PRO A 186 -11.66 9.32 15.80
CA PRO A 186 -11.61 10.46 14.89
C PRO A 186 -10.44 10.32 13.90
N LYS A 187 -10.50 11.07 12.79
CA LYS A 187 -9.40 11.11 11.83
C LYS A 187 -8.09 11.52 12.52
N PRO A 188 -6.93 10.90 12.16
CA PRO A 188 -5.64 11.29 12.72
C PRO A 188 -5.36 12.78 12.51
N LYS A 189 -4.76 13.42 13.52
CA LYS A 189 -4.36 14.84 13.46
C LYS A 189 -3.14 15.05 12.57
N VAL A 190 -2.28 14.02 12.45
CA VAL A 190 -1.08 14.04 11.64
C VAL A 190 -1.38 13.46 10.27
N ALA A 191 -1.21 14.26 9.21
CA ALA A 191 -1.22 13.75 7.84
C ALA A 191 -0.09 12.72 7.70
N ALA A 192 -0.38 11.57 7.09
CA ALA A 192 0.63 10.56 6.80
C ALA A 192 1.81 11.24 6.08
N ILE A 193 2.96 11.24 6.73
CA ILE A 193 4.27 11.76 6.30
C ILE A 193 4.17 12.86 5.23
N ALA A 194 4.15 14.13 5.67
CA ALA A 194 4.31 15.25 4.75
C ALA A 194 5.70 15.13 4.08
N VAL A 195 5.71 14.90 2.77
CA VAL A 195 6.94 14.91 1.97
C VAL A 195 7.59 16.29 2.14
N GLN A 196 8.79 16.34 2.72
CA GLN A 196 9.58 17.57 2.72
C GLN A 196 9.85 17.93 1.27
N LYS A 197 9.29 19.06 0.80
CA LYS A 197 9.62 19.58 -0.54
C LYS A 197 11.14 19.67 -0.65
N PRO A 198 11.74 19.19 -1.76
CA PRO A 198 13.17 19.34 -2.00
C PRO A 198 13.55 20.81 -1.86
N LYS A 199 14.58 21.09 -1.07
CA LYS A 199 15.16 22.46 -1.05
C LYS A 199 15.68 22.75 -2.45
N GLU A 200 15.10 23.74 -3.13
CA GLU A 200 15.63 24.23 -4.41
C GLU A 200 17.14 24.45 -4.27
N LYS A 201 17.93 23.70 -5.02
CA LYS A 201 19.36 23.96 -5.17
C LYS A 201 19.50 25.35 -5.82
N LYS A 202 19.88 26.35 -5.03
CA LYS A 202 20.31 27.65 -5.60
C LYS A 202 21.37 27.33 -6.64
N LYS A 203 21.09 27.69 -7.91
CA LYS A 203 22.11 27.73 -8.95
C LYS A 203 23.18 28.72 -8.48
N GLU A 204 24.37 28.22 -8.15
CA GLU A 204 25.55 29.07 -8.03
C GLU A 204 25.81 29.67 -9.42
N LEU A 205 25.61 30.97 -9.50
CA LEU A 205 26.08 31.76 -10.64
C LEU A 205 27.63 31.81 -10.54
N THR A 206 28.27 31.12 -11.47
CA THR A 206 29.71 31.28 -11.71
C THR A 206 29.93 32.72 -12.22
N PRO A 207 30.80 33.55 -11.57
CA PRO A 207 31.19 34.82 -12.15
C PRO A 207 32.13 34.60 -13.35
N GLU A 208 31.92 35.36 -14.41
CA GLU A 208 32.84 35.49 -15.54
C GLU A 208 34.19 36.10 -15.12
#